data_ba4b2f7c0e40e53d01d8759ac7829558
#
_entry.id   ba4b2f7c0e40e53d01d8759ac7829558
#
_cell.length_a   1.000
_cell.length_b   1.000
_cell.length_c   1.000
_cell.angle_alpha   90.00
_cell.angle_beta   90.00
_cell.angle_gamma   90.00
#
_symmetry.space_group_name_H-M   'P 1'
#
loop_
_entity.id
_entity.type
_entity.pdbx_description
1 polymer ?
#
loop_
_entity_poly.entity_id
_entity_poly.type
_entity_poly.pdbx_seq_one_letter_code
_entity_poly.pdbx_strand_id
1 'polypeptide(L)'
;MDAIILAAGEGARLKGWTSDKPKGMITLGNAPILEHIVRGLASSGIQNINMVVGYRKNLVMSHFGDGNKFGIKINYIDQVKLSGTLDALKLGLKGVEGDFILIPGDNYVSSASFIPLISNNLPVLLAGKADRWSKWGEIEFVNSKAKITFENPEAFGRLHFTG
;
A
#
# COMPACT_ATOMS: atom_id res chain seq x y z
N MET A 1 13.22 -9.66 1.00
CA MET A 1 12.40 -8.45 0.68
C MET A 1 11.14 -8.49 1.51
N ASP A 2 10.82 -7.41 2.19
CA ASP A 2 9.61 -7.26 3.01
C ASP A 2 8.58 -6.40 2.30
N ALA A 3 7.31 -6.50 2.70
CA ALA A 3 6.27 -5.59 2.23
C ALA A 3 5.82 -4.64 3.33
N ILE A 4 5.52 -3.40 2.96
CA ILE A 4 4.92 -2.40 3.82
C ILE A 4 3.54 -2.07 3.25
N ILE A 5 2.50 -2.27 4.04
CA ILE A 5 1.13 -1.94 3.66
C ILE A 5 0.64 -0.77 4.50
N LEU A 6 0.22 0.31 3.85
CA LEU A 6 -0.35 1.48 4.53
C LEU A 6 -1.87 1.35 4.59
N ALA A 7 -2.40 0.92 5.73
CA ALA A 7 -3.82 0.63 5.95
C ALA A 7 -4.43 1.42 7.12
N ALA A 8 -3.80 2.53 7.53
CA ALA A 8 -4.24 3.30 8.71
C ALA A 8 -5.37 4.30 8.43
N GLY A 9 -5.60 4.65 7.15
CA GLY A 9 -6.52 5.73 6.76
C GLY A 9 -7.99 5.44 7.01
N GLU A 10 -8.73 6.49 7.41
CA GLU A 10 -10.18 6.43 7.65
C GLU A 10 -11.00 6.28 6.36
N GLY A 11 -10.50 6.77 5.22
CA GLY A 11 -11.23 6.75 3.96
C GLY A 11 -12.42 7.72 3.92
N ALA A 12 -12.31 8.87 4.57
CA ALA A 12 -13.38 9.86 4.80
C ALA A 12 -14.17 10.29 3.55
N ARG A 13 -13.59 10.17 2.34
CA ARG A 13 -14.25 10.46 1.07
C ARG A 13 -15.33 9.44 0.67
N LEU A 14 -15.31 8.23 1.23
CA LEU A 14 -16.28 7.17 1.00
C LEU A 14 -17.27 7.03 2.17
N LYS A 15 -17.76 8.15 2.67
CA LYS A 15 -18.72 8.24 3.75
C LYS A 15 -19.81 7.22 3.60
N GLY A 16 -20.31 6.45 4.10
CA GLY A 16 -21.35 5.41 3.88
C GLY A 16 -20.77 4.00 3.69
N TRP A 17 -19.58 3.86 3.12
CA TRP A 17 -18.91 2.59 2.95
C TRP A 17 -17.83 2.33 3.99
N THR A 18 -17.36 3.39 4.67
CA THR A 18 -16.23 3.35 5.62
C THR A 18 -16.60 3.82 7.03
N SER A 19 -17.90 4.02 7.32
CA SER A 19 -18.37 4.42 8.63
C SER A 19 -18.06 3.39 9.74
N ASP A 20 -18.08 2.12 9.38
CA ASP A 20 -17.91 0.99 10.30
C ASP A 20 -16.62 0.19 10.06
N LYS A 21 -15.90 0.44 8.97
CA LYS A 21 -14.69 -0.32 8.59
C LYS A 21 -13.67 0.54 7.86
N PRO A 22 -12.34 0.19 7.91
CA PRO A 22 -11.33 0.83 7.08
C PRO A 22 -11.59 0.58 5.59
N LYS A 23 -11.14 1.49 4.72
CA LYS A 23 -11.32 1.39 3.26
C LYS A 23 -10.80 0.06 2.69
N GLY A 24 -9.65 -0.42 3.16
CA GLY A 24 -9.08 -1.71 2.74
C GLY A 24 -9.92 -2.93 3.13
N MET A 25 -10.88 -2.76 4.06
CA MET A 25 -11.81 -3.82 4.46
C MET A 25 -13.14 -3.80 3.68
N ILE A 26 -13.27 -2.93 2.69
CA ILE A 26 -14.38 -2.99 1.73
C ILE A 26 -14.22 -4.26 0.88
N THR A 27 -15.29 -5.03 0.78
CA THR A 27 -15.30 -6.28 0.02
C THR A 27 -15.31 -6.01 -1.49
N LEU A 28 -14.40 -6.67 -2.20
CA LEU A 28 -14.34 -6.73 -3.64
C LEU A 28 -14.47 -8.21 -4.06
N GLY A 29 -15.57 -8.54 -4.71
CA GLY A 29 -15.88 -9.96 -4.98
C GLY A 29 -16.13 -10.73 -3.67
N ASN A 30 -15.27 -11.68 -3.34
CA ASN A 30 -15.42 -12.59 -2.20
C ASN A 30 -14.55 -12.27 -0.99
N ALA A 31 -13.73 -11.20 -1.05
CA ALA A 31 -12.78 -10.86 0.01
C ALA A 31 -12.56 -9.35 0.13
N PRO A 32 -12.08 -8.84 1.27
CA PRO A 32 -11.63 -7.45 1.40
C PRO A 32 -10.51 -7.09 0.41
N ILE A 33 -10.46 -5.83 -0.03
CA ILE A 33 -9.38 -5.32 -0.90
C ILE A 33 -8.01 -5.66 -0.30
N LEU A 34 -7.85 -5.43 1.00
CA LEU A 34 -6.61 -5.69 1.72
C LEU A 34 -6.22 -7.18 1.71
N GLU A 35 -7.21 -8.09 1.69
CA GLU A 35 -6.96 -9.53 1.60
C GLU A 35 -6.43 -9.92 0.22
N HIS A 36 -6.95 -9.32 -0.85
CA HIS A 36 -6.41 -9.54 -2.19
C HIS A 36 -4.94 -9.12 -2.27
N ILE A 37 -4.57 -8.01 -1.63
CA ILE A 37 -3.17 -7.56 -1.55
C ILE A 37 -2.31 -8.57 -0.79
N VAL A 38 -2.74 -8.99 0.40
CA VAL A 38 -1.99 -9.94 1.23
C VAL A 38 -1.79 -11.28 0.50
N ARG A 39 -2.84 -11.82 -0.13
CA ARG A 39 -2.75 -13.05 -0.93
C ARG A 39 -1.83 -12.89 -2.14
N GLY A 40 -1.89 -11.75 -2.81
CA GLY A 40 -1.01 -11.44 -3.95
C GLY A 40 0.46 -11.40 -3.53
N LEU A 41 0.79 -10.75 -2.42
CA LEU A 41 2.13 -10.71 -1.86
C LEU A 41 2.63 -12.11 -1.47
N ALA A 42 1.82 -12.87 -0.75
CA ALA A 42 2.16 -14.23 -0.34
C ALA A 42 2.45 -15.12 -1.55
N SER A 43 1.59 -15.08 -2.59
CA SER A 43 1.78 -15.85 -3.82
C SER A 43 3.01 -15.43 -4.63
N SER A 44 3.52 -14.24 -4.39
CA SER A 44 4.72 -13.70 -5.04
C SER A 44 6.02 -13.95 -4.23
N GLY A 45 5.93 -14.71 -3.14
CA GLY A 45 7.08 -15.11 -2.33
C GLY A 45 7.47 -14.16 -1.21
N ILE A 46 6.67 -13.11 -0.95
CA ILE A 46 6.85 -12.25 0.23
C ILE A 46 6.46 -13.04 1.48
N GLN A 47 7.31 -13.03 2.50
CA GLN A 47 7.11 -13.77 3.75
C GLN A 47 6.74 -12.86 4.93
N ASN A 48 7.13 -11.58 4.89
CA ASN A 48 6.89 -10.64 5.98
C ASN A 48 6.16 -9.40 5.49
N ILE A 49 5.17 -8.97 6.24
CA ILE A 49 4.43 -7.73 6.01
C ILE A 49 4.49 -6.86 7.26
N ASN A 50 4.97 -5.63 7.12
CA ASN A 50 4.73 -4.56 8.08
C ASN A 50 3.42 -3.84 7.69
N MET A 51 2.36 -4.08 8.42
CA MET A 51 1.05 -3.48 8.16
C MET A 51 0.81 -2.29 9.10
N VAL A 52 0.85 -1.08 8.55
CA VAL A 52 0.55 0.13 9.31
C VAL A 52 -0.96 0.29 9.39
N VAL A 53 -1.49 0.22 10.61
CA VAL A 53 -2.92 0.27 10.91
C VAL A 53 -3.26 1.49 11.79
N GLY A 54 -4.52 1.90 11.79
CA GLY A 54 -4.98 3.05 12.58
C GLY A 54 -6.49 3.00 12.79
N TYR A 55 -7.25 3.68 11.92
CA TYR A 55 -8.71 3.68 12.02
C TYR A 55 -9.28 2.26 12.02
N ARG A 56 -10.08 1.93 13.04
CA ARG A 56 -10.71 0.60 13.20
C ARG A 56 -9.72 -0.58 13.08
N LYS A 57 -8.46 -0.40 13.53
CA LYS A 57 -7.39 -1.40 13.43
C LYS A 57 -7.79 -2.79 13.92
N ASN A 58 -8.65 -2.87 14.95
CA ASN A 58 -9.08 -4.16 15.51
C ASN A 58 -9.81 -5.05 14.47
N LEU A 59 -10.55 -4.45 13.53
CA LEU A 59 -11.20 -5.21 12.45
C LEU A 59 -10.15 -5.81 11.51
N VAL A 60 -9.11 -5.06 11.18
CA VAL A 60 -8.00 -5.56 10.36
C VAL A 60 -7.27 -6.69 11.09
N MET A 61 -6.86 -6.43 12.33
CA MET A 61 -6.12 -7.41 13.13
C MET A 61 -6.91 -8.70 13.38
N SER A 62 -8.22 -8.60 13.65
CA SER A 62 -9.09 -9.78 13.82
C SER A 62 -9.24 -10.58 12.52
N HIS A 63 -9.28 -9.91 11.38
CA HIS A 63 -9.44 -10.56 10.08
C HIS A 63 -8.18 -11.31 9.66
N PHE A 64 -7.00 -10.72 9.82
CA PHE A 64 -5.74 -11.28 9.32
C PHE A 64 -5.00 -12.12 10.36
N GLY A 65 -5.22 -11.89 11.66
CA GLY A 65 -4.47 -12.53 12.74
C GLY A 65 -2.97 -12.22 12.62
N ASP A 66 -2.14 -13.22 12.85
CA ASP A 66 -0.69 -13.14 12.65
C ASP A 66 -0.23 -13.37 11.20
N GLY A 67 -1.17 -13.64 10.29
CA GLY A 67 -0.90 -13.91 8.88
C GLY A 67 -0.71 -15.37 8.52
N ASN A 68 -0.59 -16.28 9.49
CA ASN A 68 -0.31 -17.71 9.25
C ASN A 68 -1.29 -18.36 8.28
N LYS A 69 -2.58 -18.01 8.32
CA LYS A 69 -3.61 -18.54 7.38
C LYS A 69 -3.36 -18.17 5.92
N PHE A 70 -2.49 -17.18 5.67
CA PHE A 70 -2.08 -16.77 4.33
C PHE A 70 -0.67 -17.22 3.97
N GLY A 71 0.01 -17.95 4.88
CA GLY A 71 1.40 -18.38 4.69
C GLY A 71 2.41 -17.24 4.79
N ILE A 72 2.10 -16.20 5.55
CA ILE A 72 2.89 -14.98 5.67
C ILE A 72 2.87 -14.50 7.13
N LYS A 73 3.89 -13.78 7.56
CA LYS A 73 3.93 -13.15 8.87
C LYS A 73 3.52 -11.69 8.78
N ILE A 74 2.57 -11.27 9.60
CA ILE A 74 2.11 -9.88 9.65
C ILE A 74 2.53 -9.25 10.98
N ASN A 75 3.29 -8.16 10.88
CA ASN A 75 3.66 -7.30 11.98
C ASN A 75 2.82 -6.01 11.90
N TYR A 76 2.01 -5.75 12.92
CA TYR A 76 1.14 -4.57 12.97
C TYR A 76 1.85 -3.38 13.62
N ILE A 77 1.79 -2.23 12.96
CA ILE A 77 2.35 -0.98 13.46
C ILE A 77 1.22 0.04 13.58
N ASP A 78 0.98 0.53 14.79
CA ASP A 78 -0.11 1.46 15.05
C ASP A 78 0.27 2.90 14.69
N GLN A 79 -0.44 3.50 13.75
CA GLN A 79 -0.38 4.93 13.47
C GLN A 79 -1.43 5.65 14.31
N VAL A 80 -1.10 5.95 15.56
CA VAL A 80 -2.00 6.60 16.53
C VAL A 80 -2.45 7.98 16.03
N LYS A 81 -1.54 8.75 15.44
CA LYS A 81 -1.83 10.05 14.84
C LYS A 81 -1.77 9.95 13.32
N LEU A 82 -2.90 10.22 12.67
CA LEU A 82 -3.00 10.20 11.20
C LEU A 82 -2.35 11.47 10.61
N SER A 83 -1.03 11.50 10.61
CA SER A 83 -0.19 12.63 10.16
C SER A 83 0.21 12.56 8.68
N GLY A 84 -0.37 11.61 7.95
CA GLY A 84 -0.17 11.46 6.50
C GLY A 84 0.63 10.22 6.11
N THR A 85 0.76 10.04 4.80
CA THR A 85 1.36 8.85 4.17
C THR A 85 2.84 8.70 4.48
N LEU A 86 3.59 9.81 4.51
CA LEU A 86 5.02 9.77 4.80
C LEU A 86 5.32 9.30 6.23
N ASP A 87 4.53 9.73 7.20
CA ASP A 87 4.69 9.29 8.58
C ASP A 87 4.30 7.82 8.75
N ALA A 88 3.26 7.36 8.06
CA ALA A 88 2.91 5.95 7.99
C ALA A 88 4.05 5.11 7.41
N LEU A 89 4.68 5.58 6.31
CA LEU A 89 5.84 4.91 5.72
C LEU A 89 7.02 4.84 6.70
N LYS A 90 7.37 5.95 7.37
CA LYS A 90 8.44 5.95 8.38
C LYS A 90 8.20 4.95 9.51
N LEU A 91 6.95 4.79 9.92
CA LEU A 91 6.57 3.77 10.89
C LEU A 91 6.74 2.36 10.33
N GLY A 92 6.27 2.13 9.11
CA GLY A 92 6.34 0.84 8.42
C GLY A 92 7.76 0.37 8.13
N LEU A 93 8.71 1.31 7.98
CA LEU A 93 10.13 1.01 7.73
C LEU A 93 10.88 0.52 8.98
N LYS A 94 10.30 0.59 10.16
CA LYS A 94 10.97 0.13 11.38
C LYS A 94 11.25 -1.37 11.31
N GLY A 95 12.53 -1.74 11.39
CA GLY A 95 12.99 -3.13 11.34
C GLY A 95 13.01 -3.75 9.93
N VAL A 96 12.79 -2.95 8.89
CA VAL A 96 12.98 -3.38 7.49
C VAL A 96 14.43 -3.13 7.09
N GLU A 97 15.09 -4.18 6.62
CA GLU A 97 16.46 -4.12 6.09
C GLU A 97 16.47 -4.45 4.60
N GLY A 98 17.18 -3.64 3.82
CA GLY A 98 17.28 -3.81 2.36
C GLY A 98 16.02 -3.40 1.59
N ASP A 99 15.77 -4.10 0.50
CA ASP A 99 14.68 -3.76 -0.42
C ASP A 99 13.30 -4.09 0.16
N PHE A 100 12.33 -3.25 -0.15
CA PHE A 100 10.94 -3.45 0.27
C PHE A 100 9.96 -3.06 -0.83
N ILE A 101 8.75 -3.61 -0.77
CA ILE A 101 7.62 -3.18 -1.58
C ILE A 101 6.64 -2.36 -0.72
N LEU A 102 6.26 -1.17 -1.22
CA LEU A 102 5.29 -0.29 -0.56
C LEU A 102 3.95 -0.33 -1.29
N ILE A 103 2.87 -0.60 -0.58
CA ILE A 103 1.53 -0.71 -1.15
C ILE A 103 0.51 0.05 -0.29
N PRO A 104 -0.30 0.94 -0.88
CA PRO A 104 -1.50 1.46 -0.23
C PRO A 104 -2.52 0.34 0.01
N GLY A 105 -3.03 0.21 1.23
CA GLY A 105 -3.94 -0.87 1.63
C GLY A 105 -5.37 -0.76 1.04
N ASP A 106 -5.63 0.24 0.24
CA ASP A 106 -6.92 0.54 -0.38
C ASP A 106 -6.92 0.44 -1.91
N ASN A 107 -5.81 0.04 -2.51
CA ASN A 107 -5.66 -0.13 -3.95
C ASN A 107 -5.70 -1.62 -4.31
N TYR A 108 -6.67 -2.02 -5.13
CA TYR A 108 -6.65 -3.35 -5.69
C TYR A 108 -5.51 -3.48 -6.71
N VAL A 109 -4.65 -4.47 -6.49
CA VAL A 109 -3.56 -4.85 -7.39
C VAL A 109 -3.69 -6.33 -7.68
N SER A 110 -3.66 -6.72 -8.96
CA SER A 110 -3.70 -8.13 -9.32
C SER A 110 -2.42 -8.85 -8.86
N SER A 111 -2.52 -10.11 -8.47
CA SER A 111 -1.36 -10.89 -8.03
C SER A 111 -0.24 -10.93 -9.07
N ALA A 112 -0.59 -10.98 -10.36
CA ALA A 112 0.39 -10.96 -11.45
C ALA A 112 1.22 -9.68 -11.52
N SER A 113 0.71 -8.55 -10.99
CA SER A 113 1.42 -7.27 -10.98
C SER A 113 2.53 -7.21 -9.94
N PHE A 114 2.55 -8.09 -8.94
CA PHE A 114 3.61 -8.11 -7.92
C PHE A 114 4.91 -8.73 -8.43
N ILE A 115 4.83 -9.68 -9.35
CA ILE A 115 6.02 -10.39 -9.88
C ILE A 115 7.02 -9.39 -10.49
N PRO A 116 6.66 -8.50 -11.44
CA PRO A 116 7.60 -7.53 -12.00
C PRO A 116 8.10 -6.51 -10.98
N LEU A 117 7.32 -6.19 -9.93
CA LEU A 117 7.76 -5.29 -8.86
C LEU A 117 8.85 -5.91 -7.98
N ILE A 118 8.82 -7.23 -7.78
CA ILE A 118 9.72 -7.96 -6.89
C ILE A 118 10.99 -8.43 -7.63
N SER A 119 10.88 -8.77 -8.92
CA SER A 119 11.97 -9.35 -9.70
C SER A 119 12.95 -8.34 -10.30
N ASN A 120 12.73 -7.06 -10.16
CA ASN A 120 13.62 -6.01 -10.67
C ASN A 120 14.60 -5.54 -9.59
N ASN A 121 15.85 -5.29 -10.01
CA ASN A 121 16.92 -4.76 -9.15
C ASN A 121 16.92 -3.22 -9.06
N LEU A 122 15.97 -2.55 -9.69
CA LEU A 122 15.84 -1.10 -9.71
C LEU A 122 14.55 -0.69 -9.00
N PRO A 123 14.47 0.54 -8.47
CA PRO A 123 13.20 1.08 -8.01
C PRO A 123 12.14 1.00 -9.12
N VAL A 124 11.02 0.35 -8.84
CA VAL A 124 9.92 0.12 -9.80
C VAL A 124 8.65 0.77 -9.26
N LEU A 125 7.95 1.46 -10.14
CA LEU A 125 6.66 2.05 -9.85
C LEU A 125 5.58 1.40 -10.72
N LEU A 126 4.52 0.89 -10.10
CA LEU A 126 3.35 0.43 -10.83
C LEU A 126 2.49 1.63 -11.24
N ALA A 127 2.31 1.79 -12.54
CA ALA A 127 1.46 2.82 -13.12
C ALA A 127 0.37 2.21 -13.99
N GLY A 128 -0.80 2.84 -14.04
CA GLY A 128 -1.91 2.46 -14.89
C GLY A 128 -2.29 3.56 -15.85
N LYS A 129 -2.90 3.22 -16.98
CA LYS A 129 -3.57 4.21 -17.84
C LYS A 129 -4.86 4.67 -17.17
N ALA A 130 -5.07 5.98 -17.10
CA ALA A 130 -6.31 6.57 -16.62
C ALA A 130 -7.08 7.17 -17.79
N ASP A 131 -8.38 6.86 -17.89
CA ASP A 131 -9.25 7.40 -18.94
C ASP A 131 -9.66 8.86 -18.68
N ARG A 132 -9.43 9.35 -17.48
CA ARG A 132 -9.72 10.72 -17.06
C ARG A 132 -8.62 11.22 -16.15
N TRP A 133 -8.34 12.52 -16.22
CA TRP A 133 -7.53 13.24 -15.25
C TRP A 133 -8.02 12.93 -13.84
N SER A 134 -7.18 12.28 -13.07
CA SER A 134 -7.39 12.06 -11.64
C SER A 134 -6.40 12.94 -10.88
N LYS A 135 -6.69 13.24 -9.63
CA LYS A 135 -5.80 13.99 -8.71
C LYS A 135 -4.54 13.18 -8.31
N TRP A 136 -4.19 12.19 -9.12
CA TRP A 136 -3.01 11.34 -8.99
C TRP A 136 -1.88 11.95 -9.81
N GLY A 137 -0.67 11.59 -9.56
CA GLY A 137 0.45 12.08 -10.35
C GLY A 137 0.39 11.59 -11.80
N GLU A 138 0.91 12.40 -12.70
CA GLU A 138 1.13 12.05 -14.10
C GLU A 138 2.59 11.58 -14.28
N ILE A 139 2.77 10.51 -15.05
CA ILE A 139 4.09 10.00 -15.38
C ILE A 139 4.36 10.31 -16.86
N GLU A 140 5.36 11.13 -17.08
CA GLU A 140 5.90 11.47 -18.38
C GLU A 140 7.27 10.81 -18.59
N PHE A 141 7.51 10.26 -19.77
CA PHE A 141 8.84 9.75 -20.11
C PHE A 141 9.58 10.78 -20.95
N VAL A 142 10.61 11.37 -20.38
CA VAL A 142 11.49 12.34 -21.05
C VAL A 142 12.90 11.76 -21.09
N ASN A 143 13.44 11.54 -22.31
CA ASN A 143 14.78 10.98 -22.51
C ASN A 143 15.03 9.69 -21.71
N SER A 144 14.09 8.75 -21.76
CA SER A 144 14.13 7.46 -21.04
C SER A 144 14.12 7.58 -19.50
N LYS A 145 13.83 8.74 -18.94
CA LYS A 145 13.64 8.96 -17.52
C LYS A 145 12.17 9.23 -17.21
N ALA A 146 11.65 8.57 -16.19
CA ALA A 146 10.30 8.84 -15.70
C ALA A 146 10.29 10.15 -14.90
N LYS A 147 9.47 11.11 -15.32
CA LYS A 147 9.17 12.33 -14.58
C LYS A 147 7.78 12.18 -13.99
N ILE A 148 7.67 12.28 -12.67
CA ILE A 148 6.38 12.21 -11.96
C ILE A 148 5.99 13.63 -11.58
N THR A 149 4.83 14.08 -12.06
CA THR A 149 4.27 15.38 -11.74
C THR A 149 2.99 15.18 -10.93
N PHE A 150 2.89 15.84 -9.78
CA PHE A 150 1.68 15.81 -8.94
C PHE A 150 0.98 17.16 -9.03
N GLU A 151 -0.34 17.15 -9.16
CA GLU A 151 -1.17 18.36 -9.22
C GLU A 151 -1.09 19.19 -7.91
N ASN A 152 -0.82 18.53 -6.78
CA ASN A 152 -0.56 19.18 -5.49
C ASN A 152 0.61 18.51 -4.78
N PRO A 153 1.85 18.98 -5.00
CA PRO A 153 3.05 18.41 -4.38
C PRO A 153 3.06 18.46 -2.85
N GLU A 154 2.30 19.37 -2.24
CA GLU A 154 2.24 19.51 -0.78
C GLU A 154 1.39 18.40 -0.13
N ALA A 155 0.44 17.82 -0.86
CA ALA A 155 -0.44 16.77 -0.35
C ALA A 155 0.27 15.42 -0.15
N PHE A 156 1.43 15.20 -0.79
CA PHE A 156 2.15 13.91 -0.75
C PHE A 156 3.52 13.97 -0.07
N GLY A 157 3.95 15.14 0.42
CA GLY A 157 5.34 15.30 0.84
C GLY A 157 6.28 15.00 -0.35
N ARG A 158 7.39 15.68 -0.45
CA ARG A 158 8.35 15.44 -1.53
C ARG A 158 8.98 14.06 -1.36
N LEU A 159 8.47 13.06 -2.05
CA LEU A 159 9.20 11.82 -2.29
C LEU A 159 10.27 12.12 -3.34
N HIS A 160 11.48 12.42 -2.90
CA HIS A 160 12.63 12.47 -3.78
C HIS A 160 13.09 11.03 -4.01
N PHE A 161 12.80 10.50 -5.18
CA PHE A 161 13.50 9.33 -5.68
C PHE A 161 14.84 9.81 -6.23
N THR A 162 15.89 9.68 -5.46
CA THR A 162 17.27 9.80 -5.97
C THR A 162 17.59 8.46 -6.64
N GLY A 163 17.67 8.46 -7.97
CA GLY A 163 18.26 7.38 -8.75
C GLY A 163 19.77 7.39 -8.61
#